data_cd709a8db8e3a8b5c6d02987adb8af60
#
_entry.id   cd709a8db8e3a8b5c6d02987adb8af60
#
_cell.length_a   1.000
_cell.length_b   1.000
_cell.length_c   1.000
_cell.angle_alpha   90.00
_cell.angle_beta   90.00
_cell.angle_gamma   90.00
#
_symmetry.space_group_name_H-M   'P 1'
#
loop_
_entity.id
_entity.type
_entity.pdbx_description
1 polymer ?
#
loop_
_entity_poly.entity_id
_entity_poly.type
_entity_poly.pdbx_seq_one_letter_code
_entity_poly.pdbx_strand_id
1 'polypeptide(L)'
;MSKFIIRRAKAEDGAALCAIYAPYITDTTITFEYEVPTDAAFSDRIRETAAQFPYLVCERDGEIIGYAYAHRIRERAAYDWDAELSVYLKQGTHGRGIGTVLLACLIELLEMQGLRHLYSCVTMPNEKSVRMQKKLGFEDAGVWHKSGWKFGAWHDVAWFEKHVGGGEPKPVVPFPELDGDNIQKTLNIYTEKLNLEDK
;
A
#
# COMPACT_ATOMS: atom_id res chain seq x y z
N MET A 1 -18.47 5.34 -19.37
CA MET A 1 -18.13 5.13 -17.96
C MET A 1 -16.72 4.59 -17.91
N SER A 2 -15.86 5.18 -17.09
CA SER A 2 -14.48 4.67 -16.89
C SER A 2 -14.55 3.29 -16.24
N LYS A 3 -13.66 2.39 -16.64
CA LYS A 3 -13.59 1.03 -16.10
C LYS A 3 -12.36 0.89 -15.22
N PHE A 4 -12.57 0.69 -13.92
CA PHE A 4 -11.51 0.34 -12.98
C PHE A 4 -11.27 -1.17 -12.95
N ILE A 5 -10.03 -1.56 -12.72
CA ILE A 5 -9.61 -2.94 -12.45
C ILE A 5 -8.56 -2.90 -11.36
N ILE A 6 -8.75 -3.71 -10.30
CA ILE A 6 -7.70 -4.00 -9.32
C ILE A 6 -7.13 -5.38 -9.65
N ARG A 7 -5.82 -5.48 -9.78
CA ARG A 7 -5.12 -6.72 -10.04
C ARG A 7 -3.78 -6.80 -9.29
N ARG A 8 -3.20 -7.98 -9.27
CA ARG A 8 -1.81 -8.16 -8.80
C ARG A 8 -0.87 -7.37 -9.71
N ALA A 9 0.13 -6.72 -9.11
CA ALA A 9 1.24 -6.15 -9.85
C ALA A 9 2.12 -7.25 -10.47
N LYS A 10 2.75 -6.92 -11.59
CA LYS A 10 3.75 -7.73 -12.27
C LYS A 10 5.06 -6.96 -12.34
N ALA A 11 6.19 -7.63 -12.47
CA ALA A 11 7.48 -6.98 -12.61
C ALA A 11 7.51 -6.00 -13.80
N GLU A 12 6.78 -6.33 -14.89
CA GLU A 12 6.63 -5.49 -16.09
C GLU A 12 5.93 -4.16 -15.83
N ASP A 13 5.18 -4.03 -14.71
CA ASP A 13 4.55 -2.76 -14.32
C ASP A 13 5.57 -1.75 -13.76
N GLY A 14 6.83 -2.16 -13.54
CA GLY A 14 7.86 -1.39 -12.85
C GLY A 14 8.02 0.03 -13.35
N ALA A 15 8.11 0.23 -14.68
CA ALA A 15 8.22 1.56 -15.29
C ALA A 15 7.00 2.45 -14.98
N ALA A 16 5.78 1.90 -15.07
CA ALA A 16 4.55 2.64 -14.78
C ALA A 16 4.43 3.02 -13.29
N LEU A 17 4.80 2.10 -12.39
CA LEU A 17 4.79 2.35 -10.95
C LEU A 17 5.88 3.33 -10.54
N CYS A 18 7.06 3.23 -11.13
CA CYS A 18 8.15 4.18 -10.94
C CYS A 18 7.72 5.60 -11.38
N ALA A 19 7.06 5.74 -12.52
CA ALA A 19 6.54 7.02 -12.99
C ALA A 19 5.48 7.63 -12.05
N ILE A 20 4.66 6.80 -11.39
CA ILE A 20 3.74 7.26 -10.35
C ILE A 20 4.50 7.72 -9.11
N TYR A 21 5.57 7.01 -8.72
CA TYR A 21 6.32 7.25 -7.50
C TYR A 21 7.28 8.45 -7.60
N ALA A 22 7.87 8.68 -8.78
CA ALA A 22 8.88 9.72 -8.98
C ALA A 22 8.48 11.11 -8.45
N PRO A 23 7.27 11.66 -8.71
CA PRO A 23 6.85 12.94 -8.15
C PRO A 23 6.78 12.96 -6.62
N TYR A 24 6.54 11.84 -5.96
CA TYR A 24 6.56 11.77 -4.50
C TYR A 24 7.97 11.91 -3.94
N ILE A 25 8.98 11.46 -4.70
CA ILE A 25 10.39 11.63 -4.35
C ILE A 25 10.84 13.08 -4.59
N THR A 26 10.57 13.60 -5.80
CA THR A 26 11.14 14.88 -6.24
C THR A 26 10.43 16.10 -5.68
N ASP A 27 9.11 16.00 -5.42
CA ASP A 27 8.27 17.17 -5.18
C ASP A 27 7.59 17.16 -3.80
N THR A 28 7.73 16.07 -3.03
CA THR A 28 7.04 15.91 -1.74
C THR A 28 7.93 15.34 -0.64
N THR A 29 7.45 15.45 0.59
CA THR A 29 8.02 14.79 1.78
C THR A 29 7.31 13.48 2.13
N ILE A 30 6.39 13.01 1.29
CA ILE A 30 5.59 11.79 1.55
C ILE A 30 6.46 10.54 1.59
N THR A 31 7.55 10.52 0.83
CA THR A 31 8.63 9.53 0.95
C THR A 31 9.95 10.23 1.28
N PHE A 32 10.84 9.54 1.99
CA PHE A 32 12.18 10.03 2.31
C PHE A 32 13.26 9.51 1.37
N GLU A 33 12.90 8.86 0.26
CA GLU A 33 13.87 8.61 -0.81
C GLU A 33 14.28 9.95 -1.46
N TYR A 34 15.55 10.04 -1.85
CA TYR A 34 16.15 11.22 -2.49
C TYR A 34 16.32 11.06 -3.99
N GLU A 35 16.51 9.83 -4.44
CA GLU A 35 16.77 9.51 -5.84
C GLU A 35 15.64 8.63 -6.40
N VAL A 36 15.22 8.95 -7.60
CA VAL A 36 14.23 8.12 -8.32
C VAL A 36 14.92 6.82 -8.74
N PRO A 37 14.42 5.65 -8.34
CA PRO A 37 14.99 4.38 -8.77
C PRO A 37 14.86 4.20 -10.28
N THR A 38 15.70 3.36 -10.86
CA THR A 38 15.52 2.95 -12.27
C THR A 38 14.29 2.05 -12.40
N ASP A 39 13.71 1.98 -13.60
CA ASP A 39 12.59 1.08 -13.89
C ASP A 39 12.92 -0.38 -13.56
N ALA A 40 14.16 -0.81 -13.85
CA ALA A 40 14.64 -2.16 -13.50
C ALA A 40 14.67 -2.38 -11.98
N ALA A 41 15.21 -1.44 -11.22
CA ALA A 41 15.23 -1.52 -9.76
C ALA A 41 13.81 -1.52 -9.16
N PHE A 42 12.87 -0.79 -9.78
CA PHE A 42 11.48 -0.82 -9.34
C PHE A 42 10.81 -2.15 -9.65
N SER A 43 11.09 -2.75 -10.81
CA SER A 43 10.64 -4.10 -11.18
C SER A 43 11.16 -5.17 -10.21
N ASP A 44 12.40 -5.04 -9.74
CA ASP A 44 12.99 -5.93 -8.73
C ASP A 44 12.26 -5.77 -7.37
N ARG A 45 11.98 -4.53 -6.93
CA ARG A 45 11.18 -4.27 -5.71
C ARG A 45 9.81 -4.96 -5.77
N ILE A 46 9.13 -4.87 -6.92
CA ILE A 46 7.83 -5.55 -7.12
C ILE A 46 8.00 -7.06 -6.96
N ARG A 47 8.99 -7.65 -7.62
CA ARG A 47 9.25 -9.10 -7.60
C ARG A 47 9.56 -9.60 -6.20
N GLU A 48 10.45 -8.91 -5.49
CA GLU A 48 10.87 -9.25 -4.13
C GLU A 48 9.70 -9.16 -3.15
N THR A 49 8.95 -8.05 -3.19
CA THR A 49 7.78 -7.85 -2.33
C THR A 49 6.67 -8.87 -2.62
N ALA A 50 6.36 -9.08 -3.90
CA ALA A 50 5.28 -9.98 -4.33
C ALA A 50 5.57 -11.46 -4.04
N ALA A 51 6.81 -11.83 -3.74
CA ALA A 51 7.17 -13.18 -3.29
C ALA A 51 6.64 -13.50 -1.88
N GLN A 52 6.32 -12.49 -1.07
CA GLN A 52 5.86 -12.63 0.31
C GLN A 52 4.51 -11.96 0.56
N PHE A 53 4.30 -10.75 0.04
CA PHE A 53 3.16 -9.89 0.35
C PHE A 53 2.37 -9.50 -0.91
N PRO A 54 1.07 -9.13 -0.76
CA PRO A 54 0.31 -8.60 -1.87
C PRO A 54 0.93 -7.30 -2.40
N TYR A 55 1.08 -7.21 -3.70
CA TYR A 55 1.40 -5.98 -4.43
C TYR A 55 0.28 -5.77 -5.46
N LEU A 56 -0.50 -4.70 -5.31
CA LEU A 56 -1.71 -4.44 -6.09
C LEU A 56 -1.55 -3.20 -6.96
N VAL A 57 -2.11 -3.22 -8.15
CA VAL A 57 -2.29 -2.05 -9.00
C VAL A 57 -3.77 -1.78 -9.26
N CYS A 58 -4.10 -0.51 -9.41
CA CYS A 58 -5.39 -0.06 -9.91
C CYS A 58 -5.21 0.52 -11.31
N GLU A 59 -5.92 -0.05 -12.27
CA GLU A 59 -6.02 0.46 -13.63
C GLU A 59 -7.34 1.21 -13.80
N ARG A 60 -7.30 2.23 -14.65
CA ARG A 60 -8.49 2.91 -15.18
C ARG A 60 -8.35 3.01 -16.70
N ASP A 61 -9.30 2.40 -17.42
CA ASP A 61 -9.31 2.38 -18.89
C ASP A 61 -7.98 1.86 -19.50
N GLY A 62 -7.33 0.89 -18.83
CA GLY A 62 -6.06 0.27 -19.23
C GLY A 62 -4.81 1.03 -18.80
N GLU A 63 -4.91 2.16 -18.12
CA GLU A 63 -3.78 2.90 -17.55
C GLU A 63 -3.66 2.63 -16.04
N ILE A 64 -2.46 2.30 -15.55
CA ILE A 64 -2.19 2.18 -14.11
C ILE A 64 -2.23 3.59 -13.49
N ILE A 65 -3.13 3.78 -12.51
CA ILE A 65 -3.34 5.07 -11.85
C ILE A 65 -3.00 5.05 -10.37
N GLY A 66 -2.59 3.90 -9.84
CA GLY A 66 -2.16 3.76 -8.46
C GLY A 66 -1.80 2.34 -8.10
N TYR A 67 -1.13 2.19 -6.98
CA TYR A 67 -0.73 0.90 -6.45
C TYR A 67 -0.68 0.91 -4.93
N ALA A 68 -0.79 -0.27 -4.32
CA ALA A 68 -0.63 -0.47 -2.89
C ALA A 68 0.11 -1.79 -2.64
N TYR A 69 0.92 -1.83 -1.60
CA TYR A 69 1.67 -3.02 -1.22
C TYR A 69 1.89 -3.07 0.28
N ALA A 70 2.30 -4.22 0.75
CA ALA A 70 2.78 -4.39 2.11
C ALA A 70 4.22 -4.92 2.10
N HIS A 71 4.92 -4.70 3.18
CA HIS A 71 6.25 -5.26 3.40
C HIS A 71 6.47 -5.54 4.89
N ARG A 72 7.50 -6.32 5.19
CA ARG A 72 7.89 -6.63 6.56
C ARG A 72 8.37 -5.36 7.28
N ILE A 73 7.86 -5.11 8.48
CA ILE A 73 8.26 -3.95 9.29
C ILE A 73 9.55 -4.21 10.10
N ARG A 74 9.82 -5.48 10.46
CA ARG A 74 10.99 -5.91 11.27
C ARG A 74 11.48 -7.29 10.83
N GLU A 75 12.79 -7.53 10.94
CA GLU A 75 13.43 -8.78 10.49
C GLU A 75 13.27 -9.97 11.47
N ARG A 76 13.03 -9.71 12.77
CA ARG A 76 12.99 -10.77 13.77
C ARG A 76 11.68 -11.54 13.71
N ALA A 77 11.74 -12.88 13.81
CA ALA A 77 10.60 -13.80 13.68
C ALA A 77 9.40 -13.48 14.59
N ALA A 78 9.61 -12.86 15.76
CA ALA A 78 8.52 -12.43 16.62
C ALA A 78 7.59 -11.36 15.97
N TYR A 79 8.04 -10.73 14.87
CA TYR A 79 7.29 -9.75 14.09
C TYR A 79 6.74 -10.32 12.76
N ASP A 80 6.75 -11.64 12.59
CA ASP A 80 6.29 -12.26 11.32
C ASP A 80 4.81 -11.99 11.02
N TRP A 81 4.02 -11.66 12.03
CA TRP A 81 2.61 -11.29 11.90
C TRP A 81 2.36 -9.80 11.65
N ASP A 82 3.40 -9.01 11.51
CA ASP A 82 3.35 -7.55 11.34
C ASP A 82 3.70 -7.17 9.90
N ALA A 83 2.98 -6.20 9.34
CA ALA A 83 3.32 -5.63 8.04
C ALA A 83 3.07 -4.12 8.00
N GLU A 84 3.89 -3.39 7.25
CA GLU A 84 3.66 -1.99 6.93
C GLU A 84 3.04 -1.87 5.53
N LEU A 85 2.03 -0.99 5.41
CA LEU A 85 1.27 -0.77 4.18
C LEU A 85 1.64 0.57 3.55
N SER A 86 1.75 0.57 2.23
CA SER A 86 1.95 1.79 1.44
C SER A 86 0.95 1.88 0.29
N VAL A 87 0.57 3.11 -0.08
CA VAL A 87 -0.28 3.39 -1.25
C VAL A 87 0.18 4.67 -1.94
N TYR A 88 0.29 4.62 -3.25
CA TYR A 88 0.64 5.75 -4.10
C TYR A 88 -0.34 5.84 -5.27
N LEU A 89 -0.77 7.06 -5.59
CA LEU A 89 -1.69 7.34 -6.69
C LEU A 89 -1.06 8.30 -7.69
N LYS A 90 -1.37 8.10 -8.96
CA LYS A 90 -1.00 9.06 -10.01
C LYS A 90 -1.51 10.45 -9.64
N GLN A 91 -0.67 11.47 -9.83
CA GLN A 91 -1.06 12.86 -9.55
C GLN A 91 -2.34 13.22 -10.31
N GLY A 92 -3.24 13.97 -9.66
CA GLY A 92 -4.54 14.34 -10.23
C GLY A 92 -5.66 13.30 -10.08
N THR A 93 -5.36 12.08 -9.58
CA THR A 93 -6.40 11.04 -9.34
C THR A 93 -6.88 10.97 -7.89
N HIS A 94 -6.32 11.79 -7.01
CA HIS A 94 -6.66 11.84 -5.59
C HIS A 94 -8.12 12.31 -5.34
N GLY A 95 -8.68 11.93 -4.19
CA GLY A 95 -10.00 12.42 -3.74
C GLY A 95 -11.19 11.58 -4.23
N ARG A 96 -10.97 10.53 -5.01
CA ARG A 96 -12.02 9.62 -5.55
C ARG A 96 -12.15 8.30 -4.79
N GLY A 97 -11.62 8.20 -3.58
CA GLY A 97 -11.70 6.97 -2.79
C GLY A 97 -10.73 5.85 -3.20
N ILE A 98 -10.04 5.97 -4.35
CA ILE A 98 -9.19 4.91 -4.94
C ILE A 98 -8.17 4.36 -3.93
N GLY A 99 -7.42 5.24 -3.25
CA GLY A 99 -6.43 4.82 -2.25
C GLY A 99 -7.05 4.07 -1.07
N THR A 100 -8.23 4.51 -0.61
CA THR A 100 -8.96 3.84 0.46
C THR A 100 -9.41 2.44 0.04
N VAL A 101 -9.92 2.29 -1.18
CA VAL A 101 -10.39 0.99 -1.71
C VAL A 101 -9.20 0.04 -1.94
N LEU A 102 -8.08 0.54 -2.48
CA LEU A 102 -6.85 -0.25 -2.65
C LEU A 102 -6.31 -0.76 -1.32
N LEU A 103 -6.20 0.11 -0.30
CA LEU A 103 -5.76 -0.30 1.03
C LEU A 103 -6.75 -1.26 1.70
N ALA A 104 -8.06 -1.07 1.54
CA ALA A 104 -9.05 -1.99 2.08
C ALA A 104 -8.92 -3.39 1.45
N CYS A 105 -8.71 -3.47 0.13
CA CYS A 105 -8.42 -4.71 -0.57
C CYS A 105 -7.13 -5.37 -0.05
N LEU A 106 -6.06 -4.59 0.09
CA LEU A 106 -4.78 -5.05 0.61
C LEU A 106 -4.92 -5.61 2.03
N ILE A 107 -5.64 -4.92 2.93
CA ILE A 107 -5.89 -5.35 4.31
C ILE A 107 -6.57 -6.71 4.35
N GLU A 108 -7.62 -6.93 3.54
CA GLU A 108 -8.33 -8.22 3.48
C GLU A 108 -7.41 -9.36 3.02
N LEU A 109 -6.57 -9.11 2.01
CA LEU A 109 -5.60 -10.11 1.54
C LEU A 109 -4.51 -10.41 2.58
N LEU A 110 -4.06 -9.42 3.35
CA LEU A 110 -3.11 -9.60 4.45
C LEU A 110 -3.72 -10.40 5.61
N GLU A 111 -4.99 -10.18 5.91
CA GLU A 111 -5.72 -10.98 6.89
C GLU A 111 -5.84 -12.44 6.44
N MET A 112 -6.08 -12.71 5.15
CA MET A 112 -6.07 -14.06 4.58
C MET A 112 -4.71 -14.74 4.71
N GLN A 113 -3.59 -14.00 4.63
CA GLN A 113 -2.25 -14.54 4.87
C GLN A 113 -2.01 -14.94 6.34
N GLY A 114 -2.83 -14.42 7.26
CA GLY A 114 -2.68 -14.63 8.70
C GLY A 114 -1.95 -13.51 9.43
N LEU A 115 -1.74 -12.34 8.80
CA LEU A 115 -1.21 -11.14 9.48
C LEU A 115 -2.15 -10.73 10.61
N ARG A 116 -1.61 -10.07 11.63
CA ARG A 116 -2.31 -9.63 12.84
C ARG A 116 -2.23 -8.15 13.11
N HIS A 117 -1.10 -7.54 12.80
CA HIS A 117 -0.85 -6.13 13.07
C HIS A 117 -0.39 -5.45 11.78
N LEU A 118 -1.13 -4.44 11.39
CA LEU A 118 -0.86 -3.67 10.19
C LEU A 118 -0.48 -2.25 10.61
N TYR A 119 0.59 -1.77 10.03
CA TYR A 119 1.14 -0.44 10.30
C TYR A 119 1.13 0.43 9.05
N SER A 120 1.03 1.72 9.25
CA SER A 120 1.22 2.72 8.21
C SER A 120 1.95 3.91 8.79
N CYS A 121 2.97 4.41 8.10
CA CYS A 121 3.66 5.63 8.48
C CYS A 121 3.30 6.79 7.55
N VAL A 122 3.14 7.98 8.12
CA VAL A 122 2.70 9.17 7.41
C VAL A 122 3.59 10.35 7.79
N THR A 123 4.32 10.90 6.83
CA THR A 123 5.07 12.14 7.05
C THR A 123 4.11 13.30 7.25
N MET A 124 4.33 14.08 8.30
CA MET A 124 3.45 15.17 8.69
C MET A 124 3.95 16.54 8.20
N PRO A 125 3.03 17.48 7.86
CA PRO A 125 1.56 17.33 7.86
C PRO A 125 1.05 16.61 6.59
N ASN A 126 0.11 15.69 6.75
CA ASN A 126 -0.60 15.03 5.64
C ASN A 126 -2.02 14.61 6.06
N GLU A 127 -2.90 15.57 6.23
CA GLU A 127 -4.27 15.34 6.69
C GLU A 127 -5.07 14.36 5.80
N LYS A 128 -4.80 14.32 4.48
CA LYS A 128 -5.50 13.41 3.57
C LYS A 128 -5.17 11.95 3.92
N SER A 129 -3.89 11.65 4.13
CA SER A 129 -3.45 10.31 4.53
C SER A 129 -3.97 9.96 5.94
N VAL A 130 -3.88 10.88 6.90
CA VAL A 130 -4.42 10.67 8.25
C VAL A 130 -5.91 10.32 8.22
N ARG A 131 -6.73 11.11 7.48
CA ARG A 131 -8.17 10.80 7.33
C ARG A 131 -8.41 9.44 6.69
N MET A 132 -7.59 9.04 5.73
CA MET A 132 -7.69 7.73 5.08
C MET A 132 -7.39 6.60 6.08
N GLN A 133 -6.33 6.71 6.89
CA GLN A 133 -6.00 5.73 7.92
C GLN A 133 -7.15 5.59 8.92
N LYS A 134 -7.68 6.71 9.45
CA LYS A 134 -8.82 6.68 10.37
C LYS A 134 -10.07 6.06 9.76
N LYS A 135 -10.38 6.37 8.49
CA LYS A 135 -11.52 5.75 7.78
C LYS A 135 -11.37 4.24 7.62
N LEU A 136 -10.14 3.74 7.51
CA LEU A 136 -9.84 2.30 7.45
C LEU A 136 -9.75 1.63 8.83
N GLY A 137 -9.97 2.39 9.91
CA GLY A 137 -9.99 1.88 11.28
C GLY A 137 -8.59 1.71 11.87
N PHE A 138 -7.59 2.44 11.36
CA PHE A 138 -6.30 2.54 12.04
C PHE A 138 -6.39 3.50 13.23
N GLU A 139 -5.67 3.16 14.28
CA GLU A 139 -5.50 3.96 15.50
C GLU A 139 -4.13 4.62 15.52
N ASP A 140 -3.95 5.67 16.34
CA ASP A 140 -2.67 6.35 16.49
C ASP A 140 -1.72 5.48 17.31
N ALA A 141 -0.55 5.13 16.78
CA ALA A 141 0.50 4.37 17.46
C ALA A 141 1.63 5.27 18.00
N GLY A 142 1.69 6.52 17.58
CA GLY A 142 2.66 7.49 18.07
C GLY A 142 3.25 8.37 16.99
N VAL A 143 4.15 9.28 17.39
CA VAL A 143 4.83 10.21 16.48
C VAL A 143 6.35 10.15 16.73
N TRP A 144 7.10 9.98 15.67
CA TRP A 144 8.53 10.16 15.68
C TRP A 144 8.88 11.59 15.28
N HIS A 145 9.33 12.37 16.26
CA HIS A 145 9.64 13.77 16.02
C HIS A 145 10.97 13.95 15.34
N LYS A 146 11.02 14.82 14.32
CA LYS A 146 12.21 15.15 13.54
C LYS A 146 12.94 13.91 13.05
N SER A 147 12.19 12.93 12.53
CA SER A 147 12.69 11.60 12.17
C SER A 147 13.30 11.57 10.75
N GLY A 148 12.81 12.36 9.81
CA GLY A 148 13.31 12.41 8.45
C GLY A 148 13.79 13.81 8.06
N TRP A 149 14.96 13.89 7.40
CA TRP A 149 15.47 15.13 6.83
C TRP A 149 15.19 15.16 5.32
N LYS A 150 14.47 16.14 4.83
CA LYS A 150 14.24 16.34 3.38
C LYS A 150 13.90 17.78 3.06
N PHE A 151 14.34 18.28 1.90
CA PHE A 151 14.14 19.66 1.45
C PHE A 151 14.56 20.72 2.47
N GLY A 152 15.68 20.49 3.17
CA GLY A 152 16.24 21.46 4.11
C GLY A 152 15.50 21.56 5.45
N ALA A 153 14.64 20.59 5.79
CA ALA A 153 13.89 20.56 7.03
C ALA A 153 13.77 19.16 7.64
N TRP A 154 13.63 19.11 8.97
CA TRP A 154 13.24 17.90 9.69
C TRP A 154 11.72 17.74 9.67
N HIS A 155 11.26 16.52 9.45
CA HIS A 155 9.85 16.15 9.39
C HIS A 155 9.49 15.14 10.46
N ASP A 156 8.30 15.30 11.03
CA ASP A 156 7.70 14.32 11.94
C ASP A 156 7.03 13.21 11.12
N VAL A 157 7.02 11.99 11.67
CA VAL A 157 6.34 10.82 11.11
C VAL A 157 5.34 10.29 12.10
N ALA A 158 4.07 10.33 11.75
CA ALA A 158 3.00 9.71 12.53
C ALA A 158 2.86 8.24 12.14
N TRP A 159 2.77 7.36 13.14
CA TRP A 159 2.52 5.94 12.99
C TRP A 159 1.08 5.61 13.34
N PHE A 160 0.50 4.76 12.55
CA PHE A 160 -0.85 4.24 12.71
C PHE A 160 -0.80 2.72 12.74
N GLU A 161 -1.64 2.10 13.59
CA GLU A 161 -1.74 0.66 13.71
C GLU A 161 -3.17 0.18 13.57
N LYS A 162 -3.33 -1.04 13.08
CA LYS A 162 -4.61 -1.73 12.97
C LYS A 162 -4.43 -3.20 13.29
N HIS A 163 -5.23 -3.70 14.24
CA HIS A 163 -5.32 -5.13 14.50
C HIS A 163 -6.33 -5.77 13.53
N VAL A 164 -5.96 -6.91 12.96
CA VAL A 164 -6.80 -7.71 12.07
C VAL A 164 -6.83 -9.17 12.52
N GLY A 165 -7.89 -9.86 12.15
CA GLY A 165 -8.10 -11.26 12.55
C GLY A 165 -8.30 -11.44 14.05
N GLY A 166 -8.21 -12.70 14.51
CA GLY A 166 -8.42 -13.06 15.91
C GLY A 166 -7.90 -14.46 16.25
N GLY A 167 -7.94 -14.84 17.54
CA GLY A 167 -7.44 -16.11 18.06
C GLY A 167 -5.92 -16.22 18.10
N GLU A 168 -5.41 -17.45 18.33
CA GLU A 168 -3.97 -17.69 18.34
C GLU A 168 -3.34 -17.47 16.96
N PRO A 169 -2.13 -16.86 16.88
CA PRO A 169 -1.46 -16.65 15.62
C PRO A 169 -1.09 -18.01 14.98
N LYS A 170 -1.39 -18.13 13.69
CA LYS A 170 -0.94 -19.24 12.85
C LYS A 170 0.23 -18.78 12.01
N PRO A 171 1.06 -19.67 11.47
CA PRO A 171 2.10 -19.28 10.51
C PRO A 171 1.51 -18.45 9.37
N VAL A 172 2.19 -17.36 9.03
CA VAL A 172 1.80 -16.52 7.89
C VAL A 172 2.09 -17.26 6.59
N VAL A 173 1.11 -17.31 5.71
CA VAL A 173 1.23 -17.95 4.40
C VAL A 173 1.73 -16.91 3.38
N PRO A 174 2.82 -17.17 2.63
CA PRO A 174 3.24 -16.29 1.55
C PRO A 174 2.11 -16.03 0.55
N PHE A 175 1.96 -14.78 0.10
CA PHE A 175 0.84 -14.40 -0.76
C PHE A 175 0.66 -15.28 -2.02
N PRO A 176 1.73 -15.71 -2.73
CA PRO A 176 1.58 -16.60 -3.88
C PRO A 176 1.04 -18.00 -3.56
N GLU A 177 1.11 -18.42 -2.30
CA GLU A 177 0.64 -19.73 -1.83
C GLU A 177 -0.83 -19.74 -1.37
N LEU A 178 -1.46 -18.57 -1.28
CA LEU A 178 -2.87 -18.47 -0.99
C LEU A 178 -3.72 -19.01 -2.15
N ASP A 179 -4.94 -19.45 -1.81
CA ASP A 179 -5.93 -19.87 -2.79
C ASP A 179 -6.21 -18.77 -3.83
N GLY A 180 -5.91 -19.08 -5.10
CA GLY A 180 -6.02 -18.12 -6.20
C GLY A 180 -7.45 -17.66 -6.47
N ASP A 181 -8.46 -18.52 -6.24
CA ASP A 181 -9.87 -18.18 -6.45
C ASP A 181 -10.35 -17.19 -5.38
N ASN A 182 -9.92 -17.39 -4.13
CA ASN A 182 -10.23 -16.45 -3.05
C ASN A 182 -9.59 -15.09 -3.30
N ILE A 183 -8.33 -15.05 -3.73
CA ILE A 183 -7.67 -13.79 -4.11
C ILE A 183 -8.45 -13.10 -5.23
N GLN A 184 -8.77 -13.83 -6.31
CA GLN A 184 -9.47 -13.25 -7.47
C GLN A 184 -10.85 -12.73 -7.08
N LYS A 185 -11.56 -13.44 -6.22
CA LYS A 185 -12.86 -13.02 -5.67
C LYS A 185 -12.73 -11.69 -4.92
N THR A 186 -11.75 -11.56 -4.04
CA THR A 186 -11.50 -10.30 -3.31
C THR A 186 -11.16 -9.16 -4.27
N LEU A 187 -10.25 -9.36 -5.23
CA LEU A 187 -9.93 -8.35 -6.24
C LEU A 187 -11.17 -7.88 -7.03
N ASN A 188 -12.06 -8.80 -7.39
CA ASN A 188 -13.29 -8.48 -8.12
C ASN A 188 -14.25 -7.66 -7.26
N ILE A 189 -14.46 -8.00 -5.98
CA ILE A 189 -15.31 -7.25 -5.06
C ILE A 189 -14.86 -5.78 -4.97
N TYR A 190 -13.58 -5.54 -4.79
CA TYR A 190 -13.05 -4.18 -4.67
C TYR A 190 -13.00 -3.43 -6.02
N THR A 191 -12.82 -4.15 -7.11
CA THR A 191 -12.98 -3.60 -8.48
C THR A 191 -14.40 -3.10 -8.71
N GLU A 192 -15.41 -3.92 -8.36
CA GLU A 192 -16.82 -3.54 -8.48
C GLU A 192 -17.16 -2.33 -7.60
N LYS A 193 -16.62 -2.29 -6.37
CA LYS A 193 -16.80 -1.15 -5.46
C LYS A 193 -16.31 0.15 -6.08
N LEU A 194 -15.11 0.19 -6.69
CA LEU A 194 -14.62 1.37 -7.40
C LEU A 194 -15.52 1.78 -8.55
N ASN A 195 -16.00 0.82 -9.33
CA ASN A 195 -16.88 1.09 -10.47
C ASN A 195 -18.29 1.57 -10.07
N LEU A 196 -18.71 1.33 -8.82
CA LEU A 196 -19.97 1.84 -8.27
C LEU A 196 -19.82 3.26 -7.70
N GLU A 197 -18.67 3.57 -7.09
CA GLU A 197 -18.39 4.88 -6.50
C GLU A 197 -18.05 5.96 -7.54
N ASP A 198 -17.70 5.60 -8.78
CA ASP A 198 -17.41 6.53 -9.91
C ASP A 198 -18.69 6.91 -10.73
N LYS A 199 -19.86 6.45 -10.30
CA LYS A 199 -21.18 6.82 -10.91
C LYS A 199 -21.75 8.05 -10.25
#